data_f1e903c1d1a0a55eb263eba843c18b52
#
_entry.id   f1e903c1d1a0a55eb263eba843c18b52
#
_cell.length_a   1.000
_cell.length_b   1.000
_cell.length_c   1.000
_cell.angle_alpha   90.00
_cell.angle_beta   90.00
_cell.angle_gamma   90.00
#
_symmetry.space_group_name_H-M   'P 1'
#
loop_
_entity.id
_entity.type
_entity.pdbx_description
1 polymer ?
#
loop_
_entity_poly.entity_id
_entity_poly.type
_entity_poly.pdbx_seq_one_letter_code
_entity_poly.pdbx_strand_id
1 'polypeptide(L)'
;GISLVSCYVVTESWLNDRATNKNRGQLLSAYMMVIYFGLALGMLLLNISKPEAYEPFILVSVLLSVALVPILLTKRPAPKFKKIETISILELYKISPLGSLSSFFTGIIHAAFFSLISVYATIAKFTLFETSILLFVATIAGVLGQGPIGYFSDVFDRRRVIVITTFGSSLLALIAILTSNDPIQNIYYMDEFAFRKIIFFIAVGLYTSLCLPLFSLNLAHTNDFVPKSKFVAAGGGLQLIFGVGAISGPILCAIFMEWFGLNGLFVFLIIAHSIILSLIHI
;
A
#
# COMPACT_ATOMS: atom_id res chain seq x y z
N GLY A 1 3.30 -17.05 -2.79
CA GLY A 1 3.03 -16.62 -1.43
C GLY A 1 4.23 -16.70 -0.50
N ILE A 2 4.40 -17.76 0.27
CA ILE A 2 5.40 -17.87 1.35
C ILE A 2 6.83 -17.61 0.87
N SER A 3 7.25 -18.19 -0.26
CA SER A 3 8.61 -18.01 -0.82
C SER A 3 8.92 -16.54 -1.12
N LEU A 4 7.97 -15.80 -1.67
CA LEU A 4 8.15 -14.38 -1.99
C LEU A 4 8.31 -13.53 -0.72
N VAL A 5 7.46 -13.78 0.29
CA VAL A 5 7.57 -13.11 1.60
C VAL A 5 8.91 -13.42 2.26
N SER A 6 9.36 -14.69 2.21
CA SER A 6 10.68 -15.06 2.71
C SER A 6 11.82 -14.32 2.00
N CYS A 7 11.74 -14.14 0.68
CA CYS A 7 12.71 -13.34 -0.08
C CYS A 7 12.76 -11.88 0.41
N TYR A 8 11.60 -11.25 0.65
CA TYR A 8 11.55 -9.89 1.19
C TYR A 8 12.21 -9.81 2.57
N VAL A 9 11.84 -10.70 3.51
CA VAL A 9 12.41 -10.72 4.86
C VAL A 9 13.93 -10.90 4.84
N VAL A 10 14.43 -11.83 4.02
CA VAL A 10 15.88 -12.08 3.89
C VAL A 10 16.59 -10.87 3.28
N THR A 11 16.02 -10.26 2.23
CA THR A 11 16.59 -9.08 1.58
C THR A 11 16.63 -7.89 2.52
N GLU A 12 15.55 -7.60 3.22
CA GLU A 12 15.48 -6.51 4.21
C GLU A 12 16.46 -6.73 5.36
N SER A 13 16.56 -7.96 5.87
CA SER A 13 17.52 -8.32 6.91
C SER A 13 18.96 -8.10 6.43
N TRP A 14 19.27 -8.52 5.20
CA TRP A 14 20.61 -8.36 4.60
C TRP A 14 20.96 -6.88 4.37
N LEU A 15 20.03 -6.08 3.89
CA LEU A 15 20.21 -4.64 3.72
C LEU A 15 20.42 -3.94 5.06
N ASN A 16 19.65 -4.29 6.09
CA ASN A 16 19.80 -3.74 7.44
C ASN A 16 21.15 -4.09 8.07
N ASP A 17 21.66 -5.32 7.85
CA ASP A 17 22.98 -5.73 8.37
C ASP A 17 24.13 -4.97 7.68
N ARG A 18 23.97 -4.60 6.41
CA ARG A 18 24.97 -3.85 5.64
C ARG A 18 24.87 -2.33 5.80
N ALA A 19 23.75 -1.85 6.26
CA ALA A 19 23.48 -0.43 6.46
C ALA A 19 24.23 0.10 7.69
N THR A 20 24.83 1.28 7.55
CA THR A 20 25.30 2.08 8.68
C THR A 20 24.13 2.91 9.23
N ASN A 21 24.25 3.38 10.47
CA ASN A 21 23.23 4.28 11.04
C ASN A 21 23.02 5.56 10.21
N LYS A 22 24.03 5.96 9.42
CA LYS A 22 23.98 7.17 8.59
C LYS A 22 23.25 6.96 7.26
N ASN A 23 23.26 5.75 6.70
CA ASN A 23 22.71 5.49 5.37
C ASN A 23 21.54 4.48 5.34
N ARG A 24 21.14 3.95 6.51
CA ARG A 24 20.11 2.92 6.62
C ARG A 24 18.77 3.37 6.00
N GLY A 25 18.34 4.59 6.31
CA GLY A 25 17.10 5.15 5.78
C GLY A 25 17.13 5.27 4.25
N GLN A 26 18.23 5.79 3.71
CA GLN A 26 18.41 5.93 2.25
C GLN A 26 18.41 4.57 1.55
N LEU A 27 19.08 3.58 2.12
CA LEU A 27 19.17 2.23 1.54
C LEU A 27 17.81 1.53 1.53
N LEU A 28 17.06 1.61 2.62
CA LEU A 28 15.72 1.03 2.72
C LEU A 28 14.72 1.78 1.82
N SER A 29 14.81 3.10 1.73
CA SER A 29 13.98 3.89 0.81
C SER A 29 14.25 3.54 -0.65
N ALA A 30 15.52 3.39 -1.04
CA ALA A 30 15.89 2.95 -2.38
C ALA A 30 15.34 1.54 -2.69
N TYR A 31 15.44 0.62 -1.73
CA TYR A 31 14.87 -0.72 -1.84
C TYR A 31 13.35 -0.68 -2.06
N MET A 32 12.63 0.09 -1.26
CA MET A 32 11.19 0.25 -1.40
C MET A 32 10.81 0.89 -2.75
N MET A 33 11.56 1.91 -3.20
CA MET A 33 11.34 2.50 -4.52
C MET A 33 11.49 1.48 -5.65
N VAL A 34 12.49 0.61 -5.59
CA VAL A 34 12.69 -0.46 -6.59
C VAL A 34 11.52 -1.44 -6.59
N ILE A 35 11.04 -1.87 -5.41
CA ILE A 35 9.89 -2.77 -5.28
C ILE A 35 8.65 -2.15 -5.91
N TYR A 36 8.29 -0.95 -5.51
CA TYR A 36 7.08 -0.29 -6.00
C TYR A 36 7.17 0.08 -7.48
N PHE A 37 8.35 0.50 -7.95
CA PHE A 37 8.57 0.76 -9.37
C PHE A 37 8.42 -0.51 -10.20
N GLY A 38 8.99 -1.62 -9.73
CA GLY A 38 8.82 -2.93 -10.36
C GLY A 38 7.35 -3.37 -10.37
N LEU A 39 6.62 -3.13 -9.27
CA LEU A 39 5.19 -3.42 -9.18
C LEU A 39 4.40 -2.58 -10.20
N ALA A 40 4.67 -1.28 -10.29
CA ALA A 40 4.01 -0.38 -11.25
C ALA A 40 4.28 -0.79 -12.70
N LEU A 41 5.54 -1.12 -13.04
CA LEU A 41 5.86 -1.64 -14.37
C LEU A 41 5.15 -2.97 -14.64
N GLY A 42 5.05 -3.85 -13.65
CA GLY A 42 4.31 -5.11 -13.76
C GLY A 42 2.87 -4.92 -14.20
N MET A 43 2.19 -3.85 -13.72
CA MET A 43 0.82 -3.54 -14.13
C MET A 43 0.72 -3.18 -15.63
N LEU A 44 1.74 -2.52 -16.19
CA LEU A 44 1.78 -2.20 -17.62
C LEU A 44 2.08 -3.43 -18.48
N LEU A 45 2.88 -4.38 -17.96
CA LEU A 45 3.21 -5.62 -18.65
C LEU A 45 1.98 -6.51 -18.90
N LEU A 46 0.87 -6.33 -18.18
CA LEU A 46 -0.39 -7.02 -18.43
C LEU A 46 -0.95 -6.75 -19.85
N ASN A 47 -0.50 -5.68 -20.51
CA ASN A 47 -0.95 -5.33 -21.86
C ASN A 47 -0.12 -5.97 -22.99
N ILE A 48 0.92 -6.75 -22.67
CA ILE A 48 1.77 -7.39 -23.68
C ILE A 48 1.02 -8.50 -24.42
N SER A 49 0.11 -9.19 -23.73
CA SER A 49 -0.65 -10.32 -24.28
C SER A 49 -2.00 -10.43 -23.57
N LYS A 50 -2.89 -11.29 -24.07
CA LYS A 50 -4.14 -11.57 -23.41
C LYS A 50 -3.88 -12.24 -22.06
N PRO A 51 -4.60 -11.88 -20.97
CA PRO A 51 -4.38 -12.44 -19.63
C PRO A 51 -4.51 -13.96 -19.55
N GLU A 52 -5.33 -14.56 -20.42
CA GLU A 52 -5.57 -16.01 -20.49
C GLU A 52 -4.50 -16.75 -21.28
N ALA A 53 -3.60 -16.04 -21.97
CA ALA A 53 -2.55 -16.60 -22.77
C ALA A 53 -1.35 -17.04 -21.93
N TYR A 54 -0.47 -17.83 -22.46
CA TYR A 54 0.69 -18.38 -21.74
C TYR A 54 1.90 -17.41 -21.69
N GLU A 55 1.95 -16.41 -22.57
CA GLU A 55 3.08 -15.48 -22.70
C GLU A 55 3.35 -14.69 -21.41
N PRO A 56 2.37 -14.17 -20.67
CA PRO A 56 2.63 -13.51 -19.38
C PRO A 56 3.33 -14.43 -18.39
N PHE A 57 2.97 -15.71 -18.35
CA PHE A 57 3.60 -16.69 -17.44
C PHE A 57 5.04 -16.99 -17.84
N ILE A 58 5.34 -17.09 -19.15
CA ILE A 58 6.71 -17.22 -19.65
C ILE A 58 7.52 -15.98 -19.29
N LEU A 59 6.98 -14.77 -19.49
CA LEU A 59 7.64 -13.52 -19.15
C LEU A 59 8.03 -13.48 -17.68
N VAL A 60 7.09 -13.81 -16.76
CA VAL A 60 7.38 -13.88 -15.31
C VAL A 60 8.50 -14.88 -15.01
N SER A 61 8.48 -16.07 -15.65
CA SER A 61 9.50 -17.09 -15.43
C SER A 61 10.88 -16.63 -15.91
N VAL A 62 10.95 -15.96 -17.07
CA VAL A 62 12.19 -15.37 -17.60
C VAL A 62 12.71 -14.27 -16.68
N LEU A 63 11.85 -13.33 -16.27
CA LEU A 63 12.25 -12.23 -15.38
C LEU A 63 12.78 -12.75 -14.04
N LEU A 64 12.14 -13.74 -13.44
CA LEU A 64 12.61 -14.38 -12.21
C LEU A 64 13.96 -15.08 -12.41
N SER A 65 14.15 -15.78 -13.52
CA SER A 65 15.41 -16.44 -13.84
C SER A 65 16.55 -15.44 -14.05
N VAL A 66 16.30 -14.35 -14.76
CA VAL A 66 17.27 -13.27 -14.97
C VAL A 66 17.60 -12.58 -13.64
N ALA A 67 16.62 -12.36 -12.77
CA ALA A 67 16.84 -11.75 -11.45
C ALA A 67 17.72 -12.60 -10.53
N LEU A 68 17.78 -13.92 -10.71
CA LEU A 68 18.67 -14.80 -9.94
C LEU A 68 20.14 -14.67 -10.35
N VAL A 69 20.44 -14.29 -11.60
CA VAL A 69 21.82 -14.25 -12.12
C VAL A 69 22.75 -13.36 -11.26
N PRO A 70 22.43 -12.07 -10.99
CA PRO A 70 23.31 -11.22 -10.18
C PRO A 70 23.43 -11.72 -8.73
N ILE A 71 22.40 -12.37 -8.19
CA ILE A 71 22.42 -12.93 -6.83
C ILE A 71 23.41 -14.11 -6.79
N LEU A 72 23.34 -15.03 -7.76
CA LEU A 72 24.21 -16.21 -7.83
C LEU A 72 25.67 -15.83 -8.13
N LEU A 73 25.91 -14.74 -8.84
CA LEU A 73 27.28 -14.23 -9.11
C LEU A 73 27.88 -13.50 -7.91
N THR A 74 27.09 -13.19 -6.87
CA THR A 74 27.57 -12.47 -5.69
C THR A 74 28.34 -13.39 -4.75
N LYS A 75 29.61 -13.08 -4.48
CA LYS A 75 30.47 -13.80 -3.50
C LYS A 75 30.31 -13.29 -2.05
N ARG A 76 29.29 -12.52 -1.75
CA ARG A 76 29.12 -11.93 -0.42
C ARG A 76 28.47 -12.90 0.56
N PRO A 77 28.93 -12.95 1.83
CA PRO A 77 28.36 -13.85 2.83
C PRO A 77 26.91 -13.52 3.14
N ALA A 78 26.15 -14.55 3.49
CA ALA A 78 24.77 -14.43 3.96
C ALA A 78 24.66 -13.52 5.21
N PRO A 79 23.50 -12.91 5.47
CA PRO A 79 23.28 -12.09 6.65
C PRO A 79 23.45 -12.88 7.93
N LYS A 80 24.07 -12.27 8.96
CA LYS A 80 24.16 -12.87 10.30
C LYS A 80 22.95 -12.40 11.10
N PHE A 81 22.12 -13.32 11.52
CA PHE A 81 20.99 -13.02 12.40
C PHE A 81 21.49 -12.68 13.80
N LYS A 82 21.34 -11.44 14.23
CA LYS A 82 21.54 -11.02 15.63
C LYS A 82 20.30 -11.38 16.44
N LYS A 83 20.48 -11.73 17.72
CA LYS A 83 19.35 -11.94 18.63
C LYS A 83 18.57 -10.64 18.73
N ILE A 84 17.33 -10.66 18.25
CA ILE A 84 16.42 -9.50 18.27
C ILE A 84 15.67 -9.54 19.59
N GLU A 85 15.60 -8.41 20.30
CA GLU A 85 14.69 -8.27 21.45
C GLU A 85 13.26 -8.44 20.96
N THR A 86 12.45 -9.23 21.66
CA THR A 86 11.07 -9.46 21.29
C THR A 86 10.16 -8.45 21.99
N ILE A 87 9.06 -8.10 21.33
CA ILE A 87 7.96 -7.33 21.92
C ILE A 87 6.66 -8.09 21.61
N SER A 88 5.80 -8.25 22.61
CA SER A 88 4.50 -8.87 22.37
C SER A 88 3.53 -7.87 21.74
N ILE A 89 2.54 -8.37 20.97
CA ILE A 89 1.50 -7.51 20.36
C ILE A 89 0.74 -6.73 21.44
N LEU A 90 0.46 -7.35 22.58
CA LEU A 90 -0.23 -6.70 23.70
C LEU A 90 0.63 -5.59 24.34
N GLU A 91 1.94 -5.82 24.48
CA GLU A 91 2.89 -4.81 24.96
C GLU A 91 2.95 -3.65 23.98
N LEU A 92 3.04 -3.91 22.68
CA LEU A 92 3.07 -2.91 21.63
C LEU A 92 1.79 -2.05 21.63
N TYR A 93 0.62 -2.69 21.77
CA TYR A 93 -0.65 -1.98 21.92
C TYR A 93 -0.69 -1.07 23.14
N LYS A 94 -0.16 -1.53 24.30
CA LYS A 94 -0.09 -0.70 25.52
C LYS A 94 0.86 0.50 25.38
N ILE A 95 1.96 0.33 24.63
CA ILE A 95 2.94 1.41 24.39
C ILE A 95 2.39 2.44 23.39
N SER A 96 1.80 1.98 22.30
CA SER A 96 1.29 2.83 21.23
C SER A 96 -0.06 2.32 20.71
N PRO A 97 -1.16 2.62 21.43
CA PRO A 97 -2.50 2.19 21.02
C PRO A 97 -2.88 2.71 19.63
N LEU A 98 -2.65 4.02 19.41
CA LEU A 98 -2.91 4.65 18.10
C LEU A 98 -2.11 3.97 16.98
N GLY A 99 -0.80 3.77 17.16
CA GLY A 99 0.04 3.13 16.13
C GLY A 99 -0.41 1.71 15.81
N SER A 100 -0.80 0.93 16.84
CA SER A 100 -1.25 -0.44 16.69
C SER A 100 -2.60 -0.55 15.98
N LEU A 101 -3.62 0.18 16.45
CA LEU A 101 -4.96 0.15 15.84
C LEU A 101 -4.97 0.78 14.46
N SER A 102 -4.27 1.91 14.28
CA SER A 102 -4.16 2.53 12.96
C SER A 102 -3.45 1.61 11.97
N SER A 103 -2.42 0.85 12.39
CA SER A 103 -1.79 -0.15 11.52
C SER A 103 -2.74 -1.26 11.11
N PHE A 104 -3.61 -1.73 12.01
CA PHE A 104 -4.64 -2.72 11.71
C PHE A 104 -5.60 -2.20 10.63
N PHE A 105 -6.17 -1.01 10.82
CA PHE A 105 -7.08 -0.41 9.83
C PHE A 105 -6.38 -0.03 8.54
N THR A 106 -5.11 0.38 8.60
CA THR A 106 -4.30 0.61 7.38
C THR A 106 -4.14 -0.69 6.57
N GLY A 107 -3.94 -1.83 7.25
CA GLY A 107 -3.93 -3.15 6.60
C GLY A 107 -5.25 -3.47 5.90
N ILE A 108 -6.38 -3.24 6.59
CA ILE A 108 -7.73 -3.38 6.02
C ILE A 108 -7.87 -2.53 4.74
N ILE A 109 -7.52 -1.24 4.83
CA ILE A 109 -7.66 -0.27 3.74
C ILE A 109 -6.79 -0.65 2.53
N HIS A 110 -5.50 -0.92 2.76
CA HIS A 110 -4.57 -1.23 1.67
C HIS A 110 -4.97 -2.51 0.94
N ALA A 111 -5.27 -3.58 1.69
CA ALA A 111 -5.63 -4.85 1.09
C ALA A 111 -6.98 -4.77 0.37
N ALA A 112 -7.99 -4.11 0.94
CA ALA A 112 -9.26 -3.88 0.29
C ALA A 112 -9.09 -3.11 -1.02
N PHE A 113 -8.37 -1.99 -1.00
CA PHE A 113 -8.13 -1.18 -2.19
C PHE A 113 -7.42 -1.97 -3.29
N PHE A 114 -6.22 -2.51 -3.03
CA PHE A 114 -5.43 -3.16 -4.07
C PHE A 114 -6.03 -4.49 -4.57
N SER A 115 -6.82 -5.18 -3.75
CA SER A 115 -7.50 -6.40 -4.18
C SER A 115 -8.74 -6.11 -5.02
N LEU A 116 -9.51 -5.06 -4.69
CA LEU A 116 -10.83 -4.85 -5.28
C LEU A 116 -10.90 -3.73 -6.31
N ILE A 117 -9.87 -2.90 -6.45
CA ILE A 117 -9.86 -1.84 -7.47
C ILE A 117 -9.89 -2.42 -8.90
N SER A 118 -9.29 -3.60 -9.14
CA SER A 118 -9.36 -4.30 -10.41
C SER A 118 -10.77 -4.85 -10.67
N VAL A 119 -11.44 -5.36 -9.63
CA VAL A 119 -12.84 -5.81 -9.68
C VAL A 119 -13.75 -4.62 -9.98
N TYR A 120 -13.52 -3.50 -9.28
CA TYR A 120 -14.19 -2.23 -9.54
C TYR A 120 -14.08 -1.84 -11.02
N ALA A 121 -12.85 -1.82 -11.56
CA ALA A 121 -12.58 -1.44 -12.95
C ALA A 121 -13.31 -2.37 -13.95
N THR A 122 -13.33 -3.67 -13.66
CA THR A 122 -14.05 -4.66 -14.48
C THR A 122 -15.57 -4.41 -14.49
N ILE A 123 -16.17 -4.16 -13.31
CA ILE A 123 -17.60 -3.86 -13.19
C ILE A 123 -17.92 -2.51 -13.86
N ALA A 124 -17.06 -1.51 -13.73
CA ALA A 124 -17.14 -0.21 -14.38
C ALA A 124 -16.88 -0.27 -15.90
N LYS A 125 -16.66 -1.45 -16.46
CA LYS A 125 -16.41 -1.67 -17.91
C LYS A 125 -15.15 -0.97 -18.43
N PHE A 126 -14.12 -0.82 -17.59
CA PHE A 126 -12.83 -0.35 -18.05
C PHE A 126 -12.16 -1.42 -18.92
N THR A 127 -11.48 -0.98 -19.96
CA THR A 127 -10.63 -1.87 -20.78
C THR A 127 -9.44 -2.36 -19.95
N LEU A 128 -8.76 -3.41 -20.42
CA LEU A 128 -7.54 -3.90 -19.79
C LEU A 128 -6.47 -2.80 -19.68
N PHE A 129 -6.32 -2.01 -20.75
CA PHE A 129 -5.38 -0.88 -20.77
C PHE A 129 -5.73 0.18 -19.71
N GLU A 130 -7.00 0.60 -19.63
CA GLU A 130 -7.45 1.57 -18.63
C GLU A 130 -7.26 1.05 -17.21
N THR A 131 -7.55 -0.22 -16.97
CA THR A 131 -7.33 -0.86 -15.67
C THR A 131 -5.85 -0.86 -15.31
N SER A 132 -4.98 -1.20 -16.26
CA SER A 132 -3.52 -1.18 -16.06
C SER A 132 -2.98 0.22 -15.77
N ILE A 133 -3.48 1.24 -16.48
CA ILE A 133 -3.12 2.65 -16.21
C ILE A 133 -3.63 3.10 -14.85
N LEU A 134 -4.86 2.72 -14.46
CA LEU A 134 -5.39 3.04 -13.13
C LEU A 134 -4.50 2.49 -12.02
N LEU A 135 -4.12 1.21 -12.12
CA LEU A 135 -3.24 0.55 -11.13
C LEU A 135 -1.82 1.13 -11.15
N PHE A 136 -1.29 1.45 -12.33
CA PHE A 136 -0.01 2.12 -12.47
C PHE A 136 -0.02 3.50 -11.80
N VAL A 137 -1.01 4.34 -12.11
CA VAL A 137 -1.17 5.68 -11.50
C VAL A 137 -1.32 5.59 -10.00
N ALA A 138 -2.16 4.66 -9.50
CA ALA A 138 -2.34 4.43 -8.07
C ALA A 138 -1.02 4.06 -7.38
N THR A 139 -0.24 3.15 -7.97
CA THR A 139 1.02 2.68 -7.39
C THR A 139 2.08 3.79 -7.40
N ILE A 140 2.30 4.44 -8.54
CA ILE A 140 3.32 5.51 -8.68
C ILE A 140 2.98 6.71 -7.81
N ALA A 141 1.73 7.15 -7.78
CA ALA A 141 1.31 8.26 -6.92
C ALA A 141 1.54 7.94 -5.44
N GLY A 142 1.26 6.71 -5.03
CA GLY A 142 1.54 6.24 -3.67
C GLY A 142 3.03 6.28 -3.32
N VAL A 143 3.91 5.89 -4.25
CA VAL A 143 5.37 6.01 -4.07
C VAL A 143 5.79 7.46 -3.96
N LEU A 144 5.32 8.31 -4.86
CA LEU A 144 5.65 9.74 -4.86
C LEU A 144 5.16 10.46 -3.59
N GLY A 145 4.03 10.03 -3.02
CA GLY A 145 3.50 10.56 -1.77
C GLY A 145 4.37 10.23 -0.54
N GLN A 146 5.13 9.15 -0.56
CA GLN A 146 5.92 8.71 0.60
C GLN A 146 6.99 9.73 1.02
N GLY A 147 7.71 10.33 0.05
CA GLY A 147 8.77 11.29 0.34
C GLY A 147 8.23 12.56 1.03
N PRO A 148 7.31 13.30 0.43
CA PRO A 148 6.73 14.50 1.04
C PRO A 148 6.07 14.23 2.39
N ILE A 149 5.25 13.17 2.50
CA ILE A 149 4.55 12.85 3.75
C ILE A 149 5.54 12.42 4.84
N GLY A 150 6.57 11.64 4.49
CA GLY A 150 7.65 11.30 5.41
C GLY A 150 8.35 12.56 5.94
N TYR A 151 8.70 13.49 5.06
CA TYR A 151 9.30 14.77 5.44
C TYR A 151 8.39 15.59 6.38
N PHE A 152 7.10 15.72 6.05
CA PHE A 152 6.17 16.42 6.92
C PHE A 152 6.01 15.74 8.29
N SER A 153 6.07 14.41 8.33
CA SER A 153 6.04 13.64 9.57
C SER A 153 7.28 13.86 10.47
N ASP A 154 8.41 14.24 9.89
CA ASP A 154 9.63 14.55 10.64
C ASP A 154 9.66 16.00 11.14
N VAL A 155 8.95 16.92 10.44
CA VAL A 155 8.91 18.36 10.77
C VAL A 155 7.74 18.71 11.68
N PHE A 156 6.59 18.08 11.48
CA PHE A 156 5.36 18.33 12.23
C PHE A 156 5.03 17.19 13.20
N ASP A 157 4.11 17.45 14.11
CA ASP A 157 3.55 16.41 14.97
C ASP A 157 2.95 15.26 14.13
N ARG A 158 3.44 14.04 14.35
CA ARG A 158 3.05 12.85 13.56
C ARG A 158 1.57 12.55 13.62
N ARG A 159 0.90 12.79 14.76
CA ARG A 159 -0.55 12.62 14.89
C ARG A 159 -1.28 13.56 13.95
N ARG A 160 -0.86 14.82 13.84
CA ARG A 160 -1.46 15.79 12.92
C ARG A 160 -1.28 15.35 11.46
N VAL A 161 -0.12 14.82 11.11
CA VAL A 161 0.12 14.30 9.74
C VAL A 161 -0.76 13.09 9.46
N ILE A 162 -0.92 12.16 10.41
CA ILE A 162 -1.87 11.03 10.29
C ILE A 162 -3.30 11.54 10.08
N VAL A 163 -3.75 12.57 10.82
CA VAL A 163 -5.08 13.19 10.63
C VAL A 163 -5.24 13.73 9.22
N ILE A 164 -4.30 14.56 8.78
CA ILE A 164 -4.39 15.25 7.49
C ILE A 164 -4.39 14.23 6.34
N THR A 165 -3.52 13.23 6.38
CA THR A 165 -3.45 12.19 5.35
C THR A 165 -4.70 11.31 5.35
N THR A 166 -5.20 10.92 6.52
CA THR A 166 -6.40 10.09 6.66
C THR A 166 -7.66 10.84 6.21
N PHE A 167 -7.81 12.10 6.65
CA PHE A 167 -8.93 12.95 6.24
C PHE A 167 -8.89 13.25 4.73
N GLY A 168 -7.70 13.61 4.20
CA GLY A 168 -7.51 13.83 2.78
C GLY A 168 -7.81 12.59 1.94
N SER A 169 -7.42 11.41 2.41
CA SER A 169 -7.77 10.13 1.75
C SER A 169 -9.29 9.92 1.72
N SER A 170 -10.00 10.19 2.83
CA SER A 170 -11.47 10.08 2.86
C SER A 170 -12.13 11.04 1.87
N LEU A 171 -11.64 12.28 1.78
CA LEU A 171 -12.16 13.28 0.85
C LEU A 171 -11.92 12.86 -0.62
N LEU A 172 -10.74 12.34 -0.93
CA LEU A 172 -10.41 11.85 -2.27
C LEU A 172 -11.22 10.59 -2.65
N ALA A 173 -11.49 9.71 -1.70
CA ALA A 173 -12.40 8.59 -1.88
C ALA A 173 -13.83 9.07 -2.18
N LEU A 174 -14.30 10.15 -1.52
CA LEU A 174 -15.58 10.78 -1.83
C LEU A 174 -15.59 11.37 -3.25
N ILE A 175 -14.52 12.05 -3.67
CA ILE A 175 -14.38 12.55 -5.04
C ILE A 175 -14.41 11.38 -6.03
N ALA A 176 -13.76 10.25 -5.72
CA ALA A 176 -13.83 9.07 -6.56
C ALA A 176 -15.26 8.54 -6.71
N ILE A 177 -16.09 8.56 -5.66
CA ILE A 177 -17.54 8.23 -5.75
C ILE A 177 -18.26 9.20 -6.70
N LEU A 178 -18.06 10.50 -6.51
CA LEU A 178 -18.75 11.53 -7.29
C LEU A 178 -18.37 11.51 -8.79
N THR A 179 -17.18 11.01 -9.09
CA THR A 179 -16.66 10.90 -10.46
C THR A 179 -16.74 9.47 -11.02
N SER A 180 -17.18 8.50 -10.19
CA SER A 180 -17.35 7.12 -10.61
C SER A 180 -18.37 7.02 -11.75
N ASN A 181 -18.03 6.20 -12.73
CA ASN A 181 -18.91 5.98 -13.87
C ASN A 181 -19.95 4.94 -13.48
N ASP A 182 -21.16 5.38 -13.16
CA ASP A 182 -22.29 4.47 -13.09
C ASP A 182 -22.65 4.05 -14.52
N PRO A 183 -22.59 2.76 -14.89
CA PRO A 183 -22.87 2.30 -16.26
C PRO A 183 -24.26 2.68 -16.76
N ILE A 184 -25.18 2.98 -15.85
CA ILE A 184 -26.60 3.28 -16.15
C ILE A 184 -26.79 4.74 -16.61
N GLN A 185 -25.93 5.69 -16.19
CA GLN A 185 -26.08 7.11 -16.52
C GLN A 185 -25.36 7.56 -17.81
N ASN A 186 -24.51 6.70 -18.39
CA ASN A 186 -23.52 7.11 -19.40
C ASN A 186 -23.96 7.07 -20.86
N ILE A 187 -25.26 6.93 -21.17
CA ILE A 187 -25.72 6.76 -22.56
C ILE A 187 -25.76 8.10 -23.35
N TYR A 188 -25.66 9.25 -22.71
CA TYR A 188 -26.02 10.53 -23.35
C TYR A 188 -24.89 11.54 -23.59
N TYR A 189 -23.69 11.45 -22.96
CA TYR A 189 -22.66 12.49 -23.11
C TYR A 189 -21.23 11.91 -23.15
N MET A 190 -20.70 11.66 -24.34
CA MET A 190 -19.36 11.05 -24.52
C MET A 190 -18.20 11.94 -24.00
N ASP A 191 -18.26 13.26 -24.17
CA ASP A 191 -17.19 14.17 -23.75
C ASP A 191 -17.14 14.34 -22.22
N GLU A 192 -18.29 14.41 -21.58
CA GLU A 192 -18.39 14.48 -20.12
C GLU A 192 -17.88 13.18 -19.47
N PHE A 193 -18.10 12.06 -20.12
CA PHE A 193 -17.63 10.74 -19.67
C PHE A 193 -16.11 10.66 -19.63
N ALA A 194 -15.41 11.12 -20.65
CA ALA A 194 -13.94 11.11 -20.71
C ALA A 194 -13.34 12.03 -19.62
N PHE A 195 -13.91 13.20 -19.40
CA PHE A 195 -13.47 14.14 -18.37
C PHE A 195 -13.64 13.58 -16.95
N ARG A 196 -14.79 12.99 -16.64
CA ARG A 196 -15.07 12.33 -15.35
C ARG A 196 -14.09 11.20 -15.07
N LYS A 197 -13.78 10.37 -16.08
CA LYS A 197 -12.79 9.28 -15.95
C LYS A 197 -11.39 9.81 -15.61
N ILE A 198 -10.97 10.91 -16.24
CA ILE A 198 -9.68 11.54 -15.93
C ILE A 198 -9.66 12.01 -14.47
N ILE A 199 -10.72 12.70 -14.02
CA ILE A 199 -10.82 13.15 -12.61
C ILE A 199 -10.79 11.95 -11.65
N PHE A 200 -11.50 10.87 -11.99
CA PHE A 200 -11.47 9.64 -11.20
C PHE A 200 -10.05 9.08 -11.07
N PHE A 201 -9.28 9.00 -12.16
CA PHE A 201 -7.89 8.51 -12.13
C PHE A 201 -6.99 9.42 -11.29
N ILE A 202 -7.15 10.73 -11.41
CA ILE A 202 -6.43 11.71 -10.58
C ILE A 202 -6.81 11.54 -9.10
N ALA A 203 -8.11 11.42 -8.79
CA ALA A 203 -8.59 11.24 -7.42
C ALA A 203 -8.04 9.96 -6.80
N VAL A 204 -8.05 8.85 -7.53
CA VAL A 204 -7.47 7.57 -7.09
C VAL A 204 -5.96 7.67 -6.91
N GLY A 205 -5.24 8.32 -7.80
CA GLY A 205 -3.81 8.56 -7.65
C GLY A 205 -3.48 9.41 -6.41
N LEU A 206 -4.18 10.52 -6.23
CA LEU A 206 -4.01 11.37 -5.04
C LEU A 206 -4.43 10.63 -3.74
N TYR A 207 -5.50 9.84 -3.79
CA TYR A 207 -5.91 8.97 -2.69
C TYR A 207 -4.77 8.06 -2.24
N THR A 208 -4.16 7.33 -3.17
CA THR A 208 -3.06 6.42 -2.84
C THR A 208 -1.81 7.16 -2.39
N SER A 209 -1.55 8.36 -2.90
CA SER A 209 -0.42 9.19 -2.46
C SER A 209 -0.50 9.59 -0.98
N LEU A 210 -1.72 9.72 -0.44
CA LEU A 210 -1.96 9.99 0.98
C LEU A 210 -2.11 8.69 1.79
N CYS A 211 -2.75 7.68 1.23
CA CYS A 211 -3.09 6.44 1.93
C CYS A 211 -1.87 5.52 2.13
N LEU A 212 -1.02 5.30 1.10
CA LEU A 212 0.11 4.37 1.19
C LEU A 212 1.14 4.72 2.28
N PRO A 213 1.47 6.00 2.55
CA PRO A 213 2.39 6.36 3.63
C PRO A 213 1.86 6.10 5.04
N LEU A 214 0.56 5.81 5.23
CA LEU A 214 -0.03 5.64 6.57
C LEU A 214 0.67 4.57 7.41
N PHE A 215 1.07 3.45 6.81
CA PHE A 215 1.81 2.42 7.55
C PHE A 215 3.15 2.93 8.07
N SER A 216 3.90 3.66 7.23
CA SER A 216 5.18 4.26 7.62
C SER A 216 4.99 5.32 8.71
N LEU A 217 3.91 6.11 8.65
CA LEU A 217 3.54 7.08 9.69
C LEU A 217 3.23 6.39 11.02
N ASN A 218 2.46 5.31 10.99
CA ASN A 218 2.12 4.52 12.18
C ASN A 218 3.36 3.90 12.82
N LEU A 219 4.27 3.38 11.99
CA LEU A 219 5.55 2.83 12.44
C LEU A 219 6.43 3.93 13.06
N ALA A 220 6.55 5.07 12.40
CA ALA A 220 7.31 6.20 12.90
C ALA A 220 6.72 6.73 14.22
N HIS A 221 5.39 6.88 14.30
CA HIS A 221 4.70 7.28 15.53
C HIS A 221 4.95 6.27 16.66
N THR A 222 4.86 4.97 16.40
CA THR A 222 5.13 3.94 17.40
C THR A 222 6.58 3.99 17.90
N ASN A 223 7.53 4.21 17.01
CA ASN A 223 8.95 4.30 17.34
C ASN A 223 9.29 5.50 18.24
N ASP A 224 8.44 6.54 18.30
CA ASP A 224 8.62 7.65 19.26
C ASP A 224 8.46 7.20 20.73
N PHE A 225 7.74 6.09 20.96
CA PHE A 225 7.43 5.57 22.31
C PHE A 225 8.19 4.28 22.65
N VAL A 226 8.87 3.67 21.69
CA VAL A 226 9.58 2.40 21.87
C VAL A 226 11.09 2.65 22.00
N PRO A 227 11.81 1.95 22.93
CA PRO A 227 13.26 2.02 22.99
C PRO A 227 13.93 1.62 21.66
N LYS A 228 15.03 2.28 21.29
CA LYS A 228 15.74 2.01 20.03
C LYS A 228 16.16 0.55 19.83
N SER A 229 16.47 -0.19 20.91
CA SER A 229 16.80 -1.61 20.88
C SER A 229 15.63 -2.50 20.40
N LYS A 230 14.39 -2.03 20.56
CA LYS A 230 13.16 -2.75 20.19
C LYS A 230 12.53 -2.29 18.87
N PHE A 231 13.11 -1.34 18.13
CA PHE A 231 12.51 -0.81 16.90
C PHE A 231 12.19 -1.89 15.86
N VAL A 232 13.11 -2.86 15.68
CA VAL A 232 12.91 -3.96 14.73
C VAL A 232 11.76 -4.86 15.17
N ALA A 233 11.69 -5.16 16.47
CA ALA A 233 10.60 -5.96 17.04
C ALA A 233 9.24 -5.24 16.94
N ALA A 234 9.20 -3.93 17.20
CA ALA A 234 8.01 -3.12 17.05
C ALA A 234 7.52 -3.07 15.59
N GLY A 235 8.45 -2.89 14.65
CA GLY A 235 8.13 -2.93 13.21
C GLY A 235 7.55 -4.28 12.78
N GLY A 236 8.15 -5.39 13.21
CA GLY A 236 7.62 -6.72 12.96
C GLY A 236 6.24 -6.95 13.60
N GLY A 237 6.03 -6.46 14.82
CA GLY A 237 4.74 -6.53 15.51
C GLY A 237 3.65 -5.72 14.78
N LEU A 238 3.95 -4.50 14.36
CA LEU A 238 3.02 -3.68 13.57
C LEU A 238 2.72 -4.31 12.20
N GLN A 239 3.72 -4.93 11.56
CA GLN A 239 3.53 -5.63 10.29
C GLN A 239 2.60 -6.85 10.45
N LEU A 240 2.69 -7.59 11.57
CA LEU A 240 1.75 -8.66 11.88
C LEU A 240 0.32 -8.13 12.09
N ILE A 241 0.16 -7.05 12.85
CA ILE A 241 -1.13 -6.38 13.08
C ILE A 241 -1.72 -5.91 11.74
N PHE A 242 -0.93 -5.26 10.91
CA PHE A 242 -1.30 -4.87 9.54
C PHE A 242 -1.74 -6.08 8.71
N GLY A 243 -0.99 -7.19 8.76
CA GLY A 243 -1.30 -8.42 8.03
C GLY A 243 -2.64 -9.03 8.43
N VAL A 244 -2.98 -9.01 9.73
CA VAL A 244 -4.29 -9.48 10.21
C VAL A 244 -5.41 -8.58 9.65
N GLY A 245 -5.22 -7.26 9.64
CA GLY A 245 -6.13 -6.32 8.97
C GLY A 245 -6.26 -6.61 7.47
N ALA A 246 -5.14 -6.87 6.81
CA ALA A 246 -5.11 -7.15 5.37
C ALA A 246 -5.89 -8.41 4.96
N ILE A 247 -5.97 -9.41 5.82
CA ILE A 247 -6.80 -10.61 5.58
C ILE A 247 -8.29 -10.27 5.57
N SER A 248 -8.73 -9.42 6.49
CA SER A 248 -10.15 -9.08 6.65
C SER A 248 -10.64 -8.03 5.64
N GLY A 249 -9.75 -7.14 5.20
CA GLY A 249 -10.09 -5.99 4.36
C GLY A 249 -10.87 -6.33 3.09
N PRO A 250 -10.36 -7.18 2.19
CA PRO A 250 -11.06 -7.54 0.96
C PRO A 250 -12.41 -8.18 1.19
N ILE A 251 -12.54 -9.03 2.22
CA ILE A 251 -13.79 -9.74 2.55
C ILE A 251 -14.85 -8.74 2.98
N LEU A 252 -14.52 -7.85 3.92
CA LEU A 252 -15.45 -6.84 4.40
C LEU A 252 -15.84 -5.86 3.29
N CYS A 253 -14.87 -5.43 2.50
CA CYS A 253 -15.12 -4.51 1.41
C CYS A 253 -15.99 -5.13 0.29
N ALA A 254 -15.84 -6.44 0.00
CA ALA A 254 -16.69 -7.13 -0.96
C ALA A 254 -18.17 -7.11 -0.52
N ILE A 255 -18.46 -7.27 0.78
CA ILE A 255 -19.80 -7.15 1.35
C ILE A 255 -20.36 -5.73 1.13
N PHE A 256 -19.53 -4.69 1.32
CA PHE A 256 -19.96 -3.32 1.04
C PHE A 256 -20.24 -3.10 -0.45
N MET A 257 -19.45 -3.70 -1.34
CA MET A 257 -19.71 -3.65 -2.77
C MET A 257 -20.99 -4.38 -3.16
N GLU A 258 -21.36 -5.44 -2.44
CA GLU A 258 -22.65 -6.12 -2.63
C GLU A 258 -23.84 -5.23 -2.21
N TRP A 259 -23.72 -4.49 -1.10
CA TRP A 259 -24.80 -3.64 -0.57
C TRP A 259 -24.93 -2.29 -1.30
N PHE A 260 -23.82 -1.66 -1.65
CA PHE A 260 -23.76 -0.30 -2.20
C PHE A 260 -23.36 -0.28 -3.69
N GLY A 261 -23.29 -1.46 -4.33
CA GLY A 261 -22.87 -1.57 -5.73
C GLY A 261 -21.41 -1.13 -5.92
N LEU A 262 -21.14 -0.58 -7.08
CA LEU A 262 -19.78 -0.16 -7.49
C LEU A 262 -19.12 0.81 -6.49
N ASN A 263 -19.88 1.73 -5.94
CA ASN A 263 -19.41 2.74 -5.00
C ASN A 263 -19.07 2.15 -3.61
N GLY A 264 -19.49 0.91 -3.32
CA GLY A 264 -19.24 0.23 -2.04
C GLY A 264 -17.76 0.15 -1.68
N LEU A 265 -16.86 0.03 -2.66
CA LEU A 265 -15.42 0.09 -2.44
C LEU A 265 -15.03 1.39 -1.71
N PHE A 266 -15.36 2.53 -2.28
CA PHE A 266 -14.94 3.82 -1.73
C PHE A 266 -15.72 4.18 -0.45
N VAL A 267 -16.99 3.79 -0.33
CA VAL A 267 -17.77 3.94 0.91
C VAL A 267 -17.09 3.19 2.06
N PHE A 268 -16.66 1.95 1.82
CA PHE A 268 -15.92 1.17 2.79
C PHE A 268 -14.62 1.85 3.21
N LEU A 269 -13.85 2.35 2.24
CA LEU A 269 -12.59 3.06 2.51
C LEU A 269 -12.81 4.32 3.34
N ILE A 270 -13.86 5.12 3.06
CA ILE A 270 -14.22 6.30 3.84
C ILE A 270 -14.52 5.91 5.30
N ILE A 271 -15.32 4.86 5.50
CA ILE A 271 -15.65 4.39 6.86
C ILE A 271 -14.40 3.92 7.60
N ALA A 272 -13.53 3.14 6.96
CA ALA A 272 -12.31 2.66 7.57
C ALA A 272 -11.34 3.79 7.93
N HIS A 273 -11.19 4.80 7.07
CA HIS A 273 -10.43 6.01 7.40
C HIS A 273 -11.08 6.82 8.52
N SER A 274 -12.42 6.93 8.55
CA SER A 274 -13.15 7.62 9.62
C SER A 274 -12.93 6.96 10.99
N ILE A 275 -12.78 5.63 11.01
CA ILE A 275 -12.43 4.91 12.25
C ILE A 275 -11.01 5.31 12.69
N ILE A 276 -10.02 5.36 11.78
CA ILE A 276 -8.67 5.84 12.15
C ILE A 276 -8.72 7.27 12.72
N LEU A 277 -9.51 8.17 12.11
CA LEU A 277 -9.69 9.52 12.61
C LEU A 277 -10.28 9.56 14.02
N SER A 278 -11.22 8.65 14.34
CA SER A 278 -11.80 8.56 15.68
C SER A 278 -10.80 8.11 16.75
N LEU A 279 -9.77 7.35 16.36
CA LEU A 279 -8.74 6.82 17.27
C LEU A 279 -7.69 7.87 17.69
N ILE A 280 -7.70 9.04 17.10
CA ILE A 280 -6.63 10.03 17.30
C ILE A 280 -6.62 10.62 18.71
N HIS A 281 -7.72 10.48 19.44
CA HIS A 281 -7.85 10.93 20.83
C HIS A 281 -7.31 9.90 21.85
N ILE A 282 -6.87 8.73 21.38
CA ILE A 282 -6.22 7.69 22.16
C ILE A 282 -4.72 7.87 22.12
#